data_f456f5852a1b1a2670d30526e3578c6d
#
_entry.id   f456f5852a1b1a2670d30526e3578c6d
#
_cell.length_a   1.000
_cell.length_b   1.000
_cell.length_c   1.000
_cell.angle_alpha   90.00
_cell.angle_beta   90.00
_cell.angle_gamma   90.00
#
_symmetry.space_group_name_H-M   'P 1'
#
loop_
_entity.id
_entity.type
_entity.pdbx_description
1 polymer ?
#
loop_
_entity_poly.entity_id
_entity_poly.type
_entity_poly.pdbx_seq_one_letter_code
_entity_poly.pdbx_strand_id
1 'polypeptide(L)' 'MISVNVRTNTARKIVSADITATPKSVFSELGVDTSTSMVNLDGTPLSGADFNKTFEELGVEDGSTASLNAIVKADGARA' A
#
# COMPACT_ATOMS: atom_id res chain seq x y z
N MET A 1 15.50 4.94 -3.65
CA MET A 1 14.80 3.67 -3.38
C MET A 1 14.31 3.65 -1.95
N ILE A 2 13.17 3.10 -1.74
CA ILE A 2 12.61 2.89 -0.40
C ILE A 2 12.30 1.42 -0.22
N SER A 3 12.23 0.99 1.02
CA SER A 3 11.75 -0.35 1.37
C SER A 3 10.28 -0.23 1.73
N VAL A 4 9.44 -1.04 1.10
CA VAL A 4 8.01 -1.03 1.36
C VAL A 4 7.63 -2.33 2.02
N ASN A 5 7.12 -2.22 3.24
CA ASN A 5 6.65 -3.37 4.00
C ASN A 5 5.16 -3.52 3.71
N VAL A 6 4.82 -4.47 2.86
CA VAL A 6 3.45 -4.70 2.42
C VAL A 6 2.82 -5.78 3.27
N ARG A 7 1.69 -5.46 3.86
CA ARG A 7 0.96 -6.38 4.73
C ARG A 7 -0.46 -6.55 4.24
N THR A 8 -0.87 -7.81 4.12
CA THR A 8 -2.25 -8.15 3.77
C THR A 8 -2.83 -9.05 4.88
N ASN A 9 -4.06 -9.50 4.71
CA ASN A 9 -4.70 -10.41 5.67
C ASN A 9 -3.96 -11.74 5.82
N THR A 10 -3.26 -12.16 4.78
CA THR A 10 -2.68 -13.50 4.73
C THR A 10 -1.17 -13.51 4.57
N ALA A 11 -0.56 -12.38 4.27
CA ALA A 11 0.86 -12.37 3.95
C ALA A 11 1.51 -11.04 4.30
N ARG A 12 2.83 -11.08 4.38
CA ARG A 12 3.64 -9.89 4.58
C ARG A 12 4.87 -10.03 3.69
N LYS A 13 5.18 -8.96 2.96
CA LYS A 13 6.36 -8.94 2.09
C LYS A 13 7.05 -7.61 2.19
N ILE A 14 8.36 -7.62 2.00
CA ILE A 14 9.15 -6.39 1.91
C ILE A 14 9.65 -6.30 0.48
N VAL A 15 9.36 -5.19 -0.17
CA VAL A 15 9.79 -4.95 -1.54
C VAL A 15 10.52 -3.61 -1.61
N SER A 16 11.38 -3.48 -2.62
CA SER A 16 12.02 -2.22 -2.90
C SER A 16 11.23 -1.47 -3.96
N ALA A 17 11.06 -0.18 -3.78
CA ALA A 17 10.35 0.65 -4.73
C ALA A 17 11.05 1.99 -4.87
N ASP A 18 10.80 2.66 -5.99
CA ASP A 18 11.26 4.03 -6.20
C ASP A 18 10.27 4.98 -5.54
N ILE A 19 10.73 6.13 -5.04
CA ILE A 19 9.82 7.11 -4.47
C ILE A 19 8.86 7.68 -5.50
N THR A 20 9.17 7.52 -6.78
CA THR A 20 8.28 7.93 -7.87
C THR A 20 7.24 6.86 -8.20
N ALA A 21 7.31 5.69 -7.58
CA ALA A 21 6.30 4.66 -7.75
C ALA A 21 5.05 5.00 -6.94
N THR A 22 3.95 4.34 -7.26
CA THR A 22 2.69 4.54 -6.54
C THR A 22 2.36 3.31 -5.72
N PRO A 23 1.59 3.45 -4.62
CA PRO A 23 1.10 2.28 -3.89
C PRO A 23 0.35 1.30 -4.79
N LYS A 24 -0.41 1.83 -5.75
CA LYS A 24 -1.15 0.99 -6.69
C LYS A 24 -0.21 0.08 -7.49
N SER A 25 0.92 0.62 -7.95
CA SER A 25 1.87 -0.18 -8.74
C SER A 25 2.50 -1.28 -7.90
N VAL A 26 2.79 -1.00 -6.63
CA VAL A 26 3.36 -1.99 -5.73
C VAL A 26 2.39 -3.16 -5.55
N PHE A 27 1.12 -2.87 -5.25
CA PHE A 27 0.13 -3.93 -5.08
C PHE A 27 -0.11 -4.69 -6.38
N SER A 28 -0.09 -4.00 -7.51
CA SER A 28 -0.26 -4.63 -8.81
C SER A 28 0.86 -5.64 -9.10
N GLU A 29 2.10 -5.28 -8.79
CA GLU A 29 3.23 -6.18 -8.98
C GLU A 29 3.13 -7.42 -8.09
N LEU A 30 2.57 -7.26 -6.91
CA LEU A 30 2.42 -8.37 -5.96
C LEU A 30 1.17 -9.20 -6.23
N GLY A 31 0.34 -8.79 -7.17
CA GLY A 31 -0.89 -9.49 -7.48
C GLY A 31 -1.97 -9.33 -6.42
N VAL A 32 -1.89 -8.27 -5.63
CA VAL A 32 -2.87 -8.01 -4.58
C VAL A 32 -4.04 -7.22 -5.15
N ASP A 33 -5.24 -7.73 -4.95
CA ASP A 33 -6.46 -7.04 -5.35
C ASP A 33 -6.84 -6.04 -4.26
N THR A 34 -6.82 -4.77 -4.60
CA THR A 34 -7.13 -3.70 -3.64
C THR A 34 -8.52 -3.12 -3.83
N SER A 35 -9.30 -3.64 -4.78
CA SER A 35 -10.63 -3.09 -5.06
C SER A 35 -11.59 -3.24 -3.88
N THR A 36 -11.38 -4.26 -3.06
CA THR A 36 -12.21 -4.53 -1.89
C THR A 36 -11.46 -4.33 -0.58
N SER A 37 -10.27 -3.75 -0.64
CA SER A 37 -9.41 -3.59 0.53
C SER A 37 -9.41 -2.16 1.03
N MET A 38 -9.19 -2.01 2.32
CA MET A 38 -8.82 -0.72 2.90
C MET A 38 -7.31 -0.66 2.91
N VAL A 39 -6.76 0.42 2.37
CA VAL A 39 -5.32 0.58 2.26
C VAL A 39 -4.85 1.73 3.15
N ASN A 40 -3.82 1.47 3.94
CA ASN A 40 -3.20 2.48 4.79
C ASN A 40 -1.72 2.58 4.47
N LEU A 41 -1.20 3.79 4.53
CA LEU A 41 0.24 4.04 4.43
C LEU A 41 0.70 4.64 5.75
N ASP A 42 1.56 3.90 6.47
CA ASP A 42 2.07 4.29 7.78
C ASP A 42 0.95 4.69 8.76
N GLY A 43 -0.16 3.95 8.68
CA GLY A 43 -1.29 4.18 9.56
C GLY A 43 -2.27 5.24 9.06
N THR A 44 -1.98 5.88 7.93
CA THR A 44 -2.87 6.89 7.34
C THR A 44 -3.71 6.26 6.24
N PRO A 45 -5.04 6.32 6.32
CA PRO A 45 -5.88 5.76 5.27
C PRO A 45 -5.65 6.46 3.94
N LEU A 46 -5.57 5.69 2.88
CA LEU A 46 -5.43 6.22 1.52
C LEU A 46 -6.77 6.20 0.80
N SER A 47 -7.13 7.33 0.21
CA SER A 47 -8.31 7.39 -0.65
C SER A 47 -7.97 6.87 -2.04
N GLY A 48 -8.97 6.74 -2.90
CA GLY A 48 -8.73 6.34 -4.29
C GLY A 48 -7.79 7.29 -5.02
N ALA A 49 -7.88 8.58 -4.72
CA ALA A 49 -7.00 9.57 -5.34
C ALA A 49 -5.57 9.42 -4.82
N ASP A 50 -5.41 9.17 -3.52
CA ASP A 50 -4.09 8.99 -2.91
C ASP A 50 -3.39 7.75 -3.46
N PHE A 51 -4.14 6.76 -3.86
CA PHE A 51 -3.62 5.50 -4.36
C PHE A 51 -2.83 5.68 -5.66
N ASN A 52 -3.11 6.75 -6.39
CA ASN A 52 -2.43 7.07 -7.65
C ASN A 52 -1.32 8.10 -7.47
N LYS A 53 -1.09 8.57 -6.25
CA LYS A 53 0.01 9.49 -5.97
C LYS A 53 1.29 8.71 -5.73
N THR A 54 2.42 9.32 -6.05
CA THR A 54 3.70 8.69 -5.79
C THR A 54 3.98 8.68 -4.30
N PHE A 55 4.90 7.81 -3.88
CA PHE A 55 5.32 7.79 -2.47
C PHE A 55 5.88 9.15 -2.04
N GLU A 56 6.61 9.81 -2.94
CA GLU A 56 7.13 11.13 -2.67
C GLU A 56 6.02 12.14 -2.39
N GLU A 57 4.96 12.10 -3.21
CA GLU A 57 3.81 12.98 -3.02
C GLU A 57 3.06 12.68 -1.74
N LEU A 58 3.15 11.45 -1.26
CA LEU A 58 2.51 11.03 -0.02
C LEU A 58 3.38 11.31 1.21
N GLY A 59 4.55 11.91 1.02
CA GLY A 59 5.41 12.30 2.11
C GLY A 59 6.47 11.28 2.50
N VAL A 60 6.68 10.25 1.72
CA VAL A 60 7.72 9.25 2.00
C VAL A 60 9.05 9.77 1.50
N GLU A 61 10.06 9.71 2.36
CA GLU A 61 11.40 10.15 2.01
C GLU A 61 12.21 9.04 1.38
N ASP A 62 13.09 9.40 0.44
CA ASP A 62 14.00 8.45 -0.18
C ASP A 62 14.90 7.84 0.88
N GLY A 63 15.14 6.54 0.77
CA GLY A 63 15.97 5.83 1.74
C GLY A 63 15.24 5.38 3.00
N SER A 64 13.97 5.73 3.15
CA SER A 64 13.19 5.34 4.32
C SER A 64 12.44 4.04 4.08
N THR A 65 11.74 3.59 5.11
CA THR A 65 10.85 2.42 5.05
C THR A 65 9.42 2.89 5.18
N ALA A 66 8.56 2.43 4.29
CA ALA A 66 7.13 2.72 4.33
C ALA A 66 6.36 1.43 4.62
N SER A 67 5.26 1.54 5.35
CA SER A 67 4.38 0.42 5.64
C SER A 67 3.07 0.58 4.88
N LEU A 68 2.77 -0.38 4.01
CA LEU A 68 1.52 -0.43 3.29
C LEU A 68 0.68 -1.60 3.81
N ASN A 69 -0.50 -1.32 4.28
CA ASN A 69 -1.42 -2.34 4.76
C ASN A 69 -2.63 -2.38 3.84
N ALA A 70 -2.94 -3.56 3.32
CA ALA A 70 -4.14 -3.79 2.52
C ALA A 70 -4.97 -4.85 3.24
N ILE A 71 -6.00 -4.40 3.95
CA ILE A 71 -6.86 -5.28 4.72
C ILE A 71 -8.19 -5.39 4.01
N VAL A 72 -8.55 -6.60 3.63
CA VAL A 72 -9.83 -6.85 2.97
C VAL A 72 -10.94 -6.61 3.97
N LYS A 73 -11.96 -5.84 3.57
CA LYS A 73 -13.14 -5.64 4.40
C LYS A 73 -13.86 -6.99 4.52
N ALA A 74 -14.11 -7.38 5.70
CA ALA A 74 -14.89 -8.57 5.91
C ALA A 74 -16.31 -8.34 5.40
N ASP A 75 -16.65 -8.21 5.13
CA ASP A 75 -17.68 -8.05 4.87
C ASP A 75 -18.52 -8.45 5.23
N GLY A 76 -18.13 -8.28 5.30
CA GLY A 76 -18.47 -8.59 5.51
C GLY A 76 -19.30 -8.80 5.59
N ALA A 77 -19.30 -9.01 5.41
CA ALA A 77 -19.77 -9.23 5.51
C ALA A 77 -20.58 -9.62 5.92
N ARG A 78 -20.71 -9.81 6.11
CA ARG A 78 -21.21 -10.13 6.60
C ARG A 78 -21.82 -9.68 7.25
N ALA A 79 -21.92 -9.53 7.06
CA ALA A 79 -22.23 -9.04 7.76
C ALA A 79 -22.88 -9.06 8.37
#